data_a5ae222062945f20b5778aad1b856ee9
#
_entry.id   a5ae222062945f20b5778aad1b856ee9
#
_cell.length_a   1.000
_cell.length_b   1.000
_cell.length_c   1.000
_cell.angle_alpha   90.00
_cell.angle_beta   90.00
_cell.angle_gamma   90.00
#
_symmetry.space_group_name_H-M   'P 1'
#
loop_
_entity.id
_entity.type
_entity.pdbx_description
1 polymer ?
#
loop_
_entity_poly.entity_id
_entity_poly.type
_entity_poly.pdbx_seq_one_letter_code
_entity_poly.pdbx_strand_id
1 'polypeptide(L)'
;MIKATAISVLLSCSSPLLATPTAYLPIGMDAQLDHQLDTLFALTSSTPMTKPYRLAEVEYALNKLENKAPSLAAAIRAKIKPYQREDAITRVGLKFQVDGDTTKKIANQRGLSSDEWGQGFFEGIWRANDYTLVQVGVDYRAKQNKFVNYNTFVSFAGDDLQLNVGYKEHWFSPFKHSAQIISTNAKTAPSISLGMVQPAHNWWNFDFELYYSELEHVENGILYQGELHSGTPKLAGTHFSIEPLSGWKIGINRMMQFGGGPREVDAGDVFDAFFDPAGNDNSELAGGPDNELGDQFASITSTINFDFGFPTELYFEYGGEDTKEHQNYQFGNIAYSIGAFFPQITDTVALRYEHTNMHSLWYENYIYPTFGNTVDGFVVGHFAADQRYFGDGVPSQTHVLELSYLESLSSLWVAKLTSIKNESNYHYDIGGYSKEYESAIELQLSNTRQLNEHTLETTLTYGEDVFGENYTWLSVAVYW
;
A
#
# COMPACT_ATOMS: atom_id res chain seq x y z
N MET A 1 10.10 20.44 -33.63
CA MET A 1 8.95 21.35 -33.49
C MET A 1 7.67 20.53 -33.43
N ILE A 2 7.53 19.66 -32.46
CA ILE A 2 6.28 18.94 -32.14
C ILE A 2 6.33 18.66 -30.61
N LYS A 3 6.14 19.66 -29.77
CA LYS A 3 6.12 19.52 -28.30
C LYS A 3 5.00 20.30 -27.60
N ALA A 4 4.00 20.81 -28.31
CA ALA A 4 3.03 21.69 -27.65
C ALA A 4 1.56 21.33 -27.86
N THR A 5 1.19 20.13 -28.34
CA THR A 5 -0.21 19.87 -28.74
C THR A 5 -0.92 18.81 -27.89
N ALA A 6 -0.25 18.17 -26.94
CA ALA A 6 -0.82 17.06 -26.18
C ALA A 6 -1.56 17.45 -24.88
N ILE A 7 -1.46 18.69 -24.40
CA ILE A 7 -2.04 19.12 -23.10
C ILE A 7 -3.41 19.78 -23.24
N SER A 8 -3.86 20.14 -24.44
CA SER A 8 -5.08 20.96 -24.64
C SER A 8 -6.38 20.17 -24.84
N VAL A 9 -6.40 18.85 -24.77
CA VAL A 9 -7.62 18.05 -25.07
C VAL A 9 -8.40 17.61 -23.82
N LEU A 10 -7.90 17.85 -22.63
CA LEU A 10 -8.53 17.37 -21.38
C LEU A 10 -9.49 18.36 -20.69
N LEU A 11 -9.84 19.48 -21.30
CA LEU A 11 -10.56 20.57 -20.63
C LEU A 11 -11.96 20.90 -21.17
N SER A 12 -12.67 19.99 -21.80
CA SER A 12 -14.01 20.32 -22.31
C SER A 12 -15.04 19.21 -22.14
N CYS A 13 -15.44 18.92 -20.89
CA CYS A 13 -16.73 18.31 -20.55
C CYS A 13 -17.07 18.64 -19.10
N SER A 14 -17.57 19.85 -18.82
CA SER A 14 -18.01 20.25 -17.50
C SER A 14 -19.52 20.49 -17.48
N SER A 15 -20.23 19.65 -16.76
CA SER A 15 -21.41 20.10 -16.05
C SER A 15 -20.94 20.56 -14.66
N PRO A 16 -21.37 21.73 -14.13
CA PRO A 16 -20.90 22.21 -12.84
C PRO A 16 -21.61 21.47 -11.70
N LEU A 17 -21.15 20.29 -11.40
CA LEU A 17 -21.28 19.72 -10.06
C LEU A 17 -19.97 20.10 -9.36
N LEU A 18 -20.06 21.05 -8.43
CA LEU A 18 -18.93 21.44 -7.57
C LEU A 18 -18.39 20.17 -6.90
N ALA A 19 -17.27 19.66 -7.38
CA ALA A 19 -16.67 18.47 -6.78
C ALA A 19 -16.03 18.85 -5.44
N THR A 20 -16.57 18.32 -4.37
CA THR A 20 -15.97 18.43 -3.03
C THR A 20 -14.83 17.43 -2.89
N PRO A 21 -13.75 17.76 -2.16
CA PRO A 21 -12.68 16.81 -1.88
C PRO A 21 -13.22 15.52 -1.26
N THR A 22 -12.81 14.38 -1.80
CA THR A 22 -13.17 13.09 -1.21
C THR A 22 -12.29 12.81 0.01
N ALA A 23 -12.87 12.29 1.09
CA ALA A 23 -12.13 11.74 2.21
C ALA A 23 -11.58 10.35 1.86
N TYR A 24 -10.53 9.93 2.56
CA TYR A 24 -9.92 8.62 2.42
C TYR A 24 -10.18 7.78 3.67
N LEU A 25 -10.55 6.51 3.48
CA LEU A 25 -10.74 5.56 4.58
C LEU A 25 -9.41 4.86 4.89
N PRO A 26 -8.85 5.01 6.11
CA PRO A 26 -7.54 4.45 6.46
C PRO A 26 -7.48 2.92 6.29
N ILE A 27 -6.37 2.41 5.79
CA ILE A 27 -6.14 0.98 5.55
C ILE A 27 -5.78 0.28 6.86
N GLY A 28 -6.38 -0.89 7.13
CA GLY A 28 -5.99 -1.78 8.23
C GLY A 28 -6.25 -1.21 9.63
N MET A 29 -7.16 -0.23 9.74
CA MET A 29 -7.48 0.41 11.01
C MET A 29 -8.80 -0.09 11.61
N ASP A 30 -9.70 -0.65 10.82
CA ASP A 30 -10.94 -1.32 11.26
C ASP A 30 -11.13 -2.59 10.42
N ALA A 31 -10.73 -3.74 10.97
CA ALA A 31 -10.76 -5.02 10.27
C ALA A 31 -12.16 -5.40 9.77
N GLN A 32 -13.21 -4.98 10.50
CA GLN A 32 -14.58 -5.24 10.08
C GLN A 32 -15.01 -4.34 8.91
N LEU A 33 -14.65 -3.04 8.95
CA LEU A 33 -14.91 -2.14 7.83
C LEU A 33 -14.13 -2.57 6.59
N ASP A 34 -12.85 -2.92 6.74
CA ASP A 34 -12.00 -3.40 5.64
C ASP A 34 -12.62 -4.64 4.97
N HIS A 35 -13.06 -5.63 5.77
CA HIS A 35 -13.75 -6.81 5.25
C HIS A 35 -15.07 -6.47 4.54
N GLN A 36 -15.84 -5.54 5.10
CA GLN A 36 -17.10 -5.08 4.50
C GLN A 36 -16.86 -4.33 3.18
N LEU A 37 -15.80 -3.50 3.08
CA LEU A 37 -15.43 -2.79 1.86
C LEU A 37 -14.90 -3.74 0.78
N ASP A 38 -14.04 -4.68 1.13
CA ASP A 38 -13.57 -5.72 0.21
C ASP A 38 -14.77 -6.50 -0.38
N THR A 39 -15.72 -6.89 0.49
CA THR A 39 -16.96 -7.58 0.07
C THR A 39 -17.83 -6.69 -0.82
N LEU A 40 -18.01 -5.41 -0.47
CA LEU A 40 -18.74 -4.43 -1.27
C LEU A 40 -18.19 -4.36 -2.70
N PHE A 41 -16.89 -4.15 -2.82
CA PHE A 41 -16.24 -3.97 -4.11
C PHE A 41 -16.29 -5.23 -4.97
N ALA A 42 -16.08 -6.41 -4.39
CA ALA A 42 -16.19 -7.68 -5.10
C ALA A 42 -17.62 -7.95 -5.59
N LEU A 43 -18.66 -7.74 -4.73
CA LEU A 43 -20.07 -7.93 -5.09
C LEU A 43 -20.58 -6.94 -6.15
N THR A 44 -19.97 -5.78 -6.25
CA THR A 44 -20.35 -4.72 -7.21
C THR A 44 -19.45 -4.66 -8.42
N SER A 45 -18.44 -5.53 -8.50
CA SER A 45 -17.43 -5.57 -9.57
C SER A 45 -16.78 -4.19 -9.77
N SER A 46 -16.40 -3.53 -8.66
CA SER A 46 -15.87 -2.17 -8.69
C SER A 46 -14.57 -2.02 -7.91
N THR A 47 -13.84 -3.12 -7.66
CA THR A 47 -12.59 -3.13 -6.89
C THR A 47 -11.63 -2.03 -7.31
N PRO A 48 -11.22 -1.14 -6.39
CA PRO A 48 -10.23 -0.12 -6.65
C PRO A 48 -8.84 -0.74 -6.90
N MET A 49 -8.05 -0.08 -7.73
CA MET A 49 -6.67 -0.49 -8.01
C MET A 49 -5.67 0.19 -7.07
N THR A 50 -6.14 1.16 -6.28
CA THR A 50 -5.35 1.91 -5.28
C THR A 50 -6.07 1.99 -3.94
N LYS A 51 -5.31 2.21 -2.88
CA LYS A 51 -5.80 2.48 -1.51
C LYS A 51 -4.97 3.62 -0.91
N PRO A 52 -5.46 4.32 0.12
CA PRO A 52 -6.72 4.19 0.85
C PRO A 52 -7.95 4.39 -0.03
N TYR A 53 -9.05 3.72 0.31
CA TYR A 53 -10.30 3.86 -0.45
C TYR A 53 -10.87 5.28 -0.36
N ARG A 54 -11.20 5.86 -1.50
CA ARG A 54 -11.89 7.16 -1.57
C ARG A 54 -13.35 7.00 -1.18
N LEU A 55 -13.84 7.89 -0.33
CA LEU A 55 -15.25 7.87 0.08
C LEU A 55 -16.21 7.91 -1.12
N ALA A 56 -15.88 8.69 -2.16
CA ALA A 56 -16.68 8.77 -3.38
C ALA A 56 -16.81 7.43 -4.12
N GLU A 57 -15.74 6.62 -4.17
CA GLU A 57 -15.79 5.27 -4.77
C GLU A 57 -16.65 4.32 -3.93
N VAL A 58 -16.53 4.40 -2.60
CA VAL A 58 -17.34 3.60 -1.68
C VAL A 58 -18.83 3.94 -1.85
N GLU A 59 -19.18 5.21 -1.93
CA GLU A 59 -20.54 5.67 -2.15
C GLU A 59 -21.11 5.22 -3.50
N TYR A 60 -20.30 5.29 -4.57
CA TYR A 60 -20.67 4.78 -5.87
C TYR A 60 -20.94 3.26 -5.84
N ALA A 61 -20.08 2.48 -5.20
CA ALA A 61 -20.27 1.05 -5.05
C ALA A 61 -21.50 0.71 -4.17
N LEU A 62 -21.74 1.46 -3.09
CA LEU A 62 -22.91 1.29 -2.23
C LEU A 62 -24.23 1.48 -2.98
N ASN A 63 -24.30 2.43 -3.90
CA ASN A 63 -25.50 2.63 -4.73
C ASN A 63 -25.81 1.41 -5.63
N LYS A 64 -24.75 0.68 -6.08
CA LYS A 64 -24.91 -0.58 -6.82
C LYS A 64 -25.30 -1.75 -5.90
N LEU A 65 -24.87 -1.73 -4.64
CA LEU A 65 -25.11 -2.81 -3.68
C LEU A 65 -26.50 -2.78 -3.06
N GLU A 66 -27.15 -1.63 -2.96
CA GLU A 66 -28.40 -1.42 -2.21
C GLU A 66 -29.49 -2.43 -2.54
N ASN A 67 -29.60 -2.81 -3.81
CA ASN A 67 -30.58 -3.78 -4.28
C ASN A 67 -30.12 -5.26 -4.13
N LYS A 68 -28.83 -5.51 -3.89
CA LYS A 68 -28.24 -6.86 -3.79
C LYS A 68 -28.10 -7.32 -2.34
N ALA A 69 -27.59 -6.44 -1.47
CA ALA A 69 -27.29 -6.74 -0.07
C ALA A 69 -27.58 -5.51 0.83
N PRO A 70 -28.88 -5.18 1.07
CA PRO A 70 -29.26 -3.95 1.77
C PRO A 70 -28.75 -3.87 3.21
N SER A 71 -28.65 -4.99 3.91
CA SER A 71 -28.13 -5.03 5.29
C SER A 71 -26.64 -4.69 5.35
N LEU A 72 -25.84 -5.20 4.41
CA LEU A 72 -24.43 -4.87 4.31
C LEU A 72 -24.24 -3.40 3.92
N ALA A 73 -25.02 -2.91 2.94
CA ALA A 73 -24.99 -1.51 2.55
C ALA A 73 -25.32 -0.58 3.73
N ALA A 74 -26.33 -0.91 4.53
CA ALA A 74 -26.69 -0.13 5.72
C ALA A 74 -25.57 -0.15 6.79
N ALA A 75 -24.92 -1.30 7.01
CA ALA A 75 -23.81 -1.42 7.96
C ALA A 75 -22.60 -0.56 7.54
N ILE A 76 -22.24 -0.60 6.26
CA ILE A 76 -21.14 0.24 5.73
C ILE A 76 -21.50 1.73 5.83
N ARG A 77 -22.73 2.13 5.43
CA ARG A 77 -23.19 3.53 5.54
C ARG A 77 -23.11 4.06 6.97
N ALA A 78 -23.46 3.22 7.97
CA ALA A 78 -23.36 3.61 9.37
C ALA A 78 -21.90 3.91 9.78
N LYS A 79 -20.94 3.10 9.35
CA LYS A 79 -19.51 3.26 9.67
C LYS A 79 -18.86 4.43 8.93
N ILE A 80 -19.22 4.70 7.67
CA ILE A 80 -18.64 5.81 6.89
C ILE A 80 -19.32 7.16 7.15
N LYS A 81 -20.44 7.19 7.86
CA LYS A 81 -21.22 8.42 8.14
C LYS A 81 -20.38 9.56 8.75
N PRO A 82 -19.43 9.34 9.67
CA PRO A 82 -18.55 10.39 10.16
C PRO A 82 -17.75 11.09 9.05
N TYR A 83 -17.30 10.36 8.03
CA TYR A 83 -16.52 10.90 6.92
C TYR A 83 -17.33 11.77 5.93
N GLN A 84 -18.66 11.75 6.04
CA GLN A 84 -19.59 12.56 5.23
C GLN A 84 -19.91 13.93 5.87
N ARG A 85 -19.50 14.16 7.13
CA ARG A 85 -19.80 15.40 7.88
C ARG A 85 -18.85 16.53 7.48
N GLU A 86 -19.21 17.76 7.82
CA GLU A 86 -18.33 18.92 7.65
C GLU A 86 -17.14 18.84 8.60
N ASP A 87 -17.37 18.43 9.85
CA ASP A 87 -16.37 18.13 10.84
C ASP A 87 -16.75 16.89 11.66
N ALA A 88 -15.80 16.04 11.92
CA ALA A 88 -15.99 14.87 12.75
C ALA A 88 -14.67 14.33 13.29
N ILE A 89 -14.70 13.84 14.52
CA ILE A 89 -13.78 12.80 14.96
C ILE A 89 -14.29 11.50 14.35
N THR A 90 -13.50 10.87 13.49
CA THR A 90 -13.91 9.68 12.77
C THR A 90 -13.52 8.41 13.52
N ARG A 91 -12.48 8.49 14.36
CA ARG A 91 -12.02 7.38 15.20
C ARG A 91 -11.12 7.87 16.32
N VAL A 92 -11.29 7.28 17.50
CA VAL A 92 -10.33 7.35 18.62
C VAL A 92 -10.14 5.94 19.14
N GLY A 93 -8.94 5.59 19.58
CA GLY A 93 -8.74 4.24 20.11
C GLY A 93 -7.46 4.09 20.90
N LEU A 94 -7.42 3.00 21.66
CA LEU A 94 -6.26 2.55 22.40
C LEU A 94 -6.00 1.09 22.05
N LYS A 95 -4.73 0.74 21.86
CA LYS A 95 -4.29 -0.63 21.67
C LYS A 95 -3.17 -0.96 22.66
N PHE A 96 -3.28 -2.12 23.27
CA PHE A 96 -2.25 -2.67 24.13
C PHE A 96 -1.78 -3.99 23.53
N GLN A 97 -0.48 -4.22 23.61
CA GLN A 97 0.15 -5.41 23.07
C GLN A 97 1.15 -5.96 24.06
N VAL A 98 1.17 -7.29 24.18
CA VAL A 98 2.16 -8.02 24.95
C VAL A 98 2.91 -8.93 23.98
N ASP A 99 4.22 -8.72 23.92
CA ASP A 99 5.16 -9.48 23.12
C ASP A 99 5.78 -10.62 23.91
N GLY A 100 6.23 -11.67 23.21
CA GLY A 100 7.08 -12.70 23.76
C GLY A 100 8.55 -12.26 23.79
N ASP A 101 9.45 -13.24 23.79
CA ASP A 101 10.89 -12.98 23.90
C ASP A 101 11.52 -12.46 22.61
N THR A 102 10.85 -12.63 21.47
CA THR A 102 11.39 -12.27 20.14
C THR A 102 10.56 -11.18 19.48
N THR A 103 11.20 -10.03 19.23
CA THR A 103 10.55 -8.90 18.57
C THR A 103 10.51 -9.07 17.04
N LYS A 104 9.34 -8.85 16.44
CA LYS A 104 9.11 -8.94 14.99
C LYS A 104 8.54 -7.66 14.41
N LYS A 105 8.89 -7.38 13.16
CA LYS A 105 8.23 -6.38 12.32
C LYS A 105 6.83 -6.89 11.97
N ILE A 106 5.81 -6.05 12.15
CA ILE A 106 4.42 -6.41 11.82
C ILE A 106 4.10 -5.92 10.41
N ALA A 107 3.76 -6.85 9.53
CA ALA A 107 3.49 -6.58 8.13
C ALA A 107 2.41 -5.52 7.92
N ASN A 108 2.66 -4.54 7.06
CA ASN A 108 1.72 -3.50 6.64
C ASN A 108 1.17 -2.63 7.78
N GLN A 109 1.93 -2.47 8.87
CA GLN A 109 1.53 -1.69 10.05
C GLN A 109 2.39 -0.43 10.27
N ARG A 110 2.77 0.24 9.20
CA ARG A 110 3.43 1.57 9.25
C ARG A 110 4.70 1.57 10.09
N GLY A 111 5.57 0.58 9.88
CA GLY A 111 6.81 0.46 10.64
C GLY A 111 6.59 0.09 12.12
N LEU A 112 5.58 -0.72 12.42
CA LEU A 112 5.31 -1.22 13.77
C LEU A 112 6.05 -2.53 14.01
N SER A 113 6.57 -2.68 15.24
CA SER A 113 7.14 -3.93 15.73
C SER A 113 6.30 -4.50 16.88
N SER A 114 6.42 -5.82 17.12
CA SER A 114 5.61 -6.55 18.10
C SER A 114 5.84 -6.10 19.56
N ASP A 115 6.99 -5.49 19.83
CA ASP A 115 7.39 -4.97 21.13
C ASP A 115 6.81 -3.58 21.50
N GLU A 116 6.00 -2.97 20.62
CA GLU A 116 5.26 -1.73 20.93
C GLU A 116 4.07 -2.08 21.84
N TRP A 117 4.24 -1.84 23.14
CA TRP A 117 3.27 -2.27 24.14
C TRP A 117 1.98 -1.44 24.21
N GLY A 118 1.99 -0.22 23.66
CA GLY A 118 0.83 0.67 23.74
C GLY A 118 0.75 1.68 22.59
N GLN A 119 -0.43 1.81 22.02
CA GLN A 119 -0.73 2.78 20.96
C GLN A 119 -2.00 3.56 21.29
N GLY A 120 -2.03 4.84 20.87
CA GLY A 120 -3.21 5.70 20.93
C GLY A 120 -3.51 6.26 19.56
N PHE A 121 -4.72 6.07 19.06
CA PHE A 121 -5.12 6.49 17.72
C PHE A 121 -6.09 7.66 17.79
N PHE A 122 -5.91 8.62 16.88
CA PHE A 122 -6.85 9.69 16.65
C PHE A 122 -7.02 9.93 15.16
N GLU A 123 -8.27 9.96 14.70
CA GLU A 123 -8.63 10.31 13.34
C GLU A 123 -9.76 11.33 13.31
N GLY A 124 -9.69 12.24 12.37
CA GLY A 124 -10.71 13.26 12.20
C GLY A 124 -10.67 13.91 10.82
N ILE A 125 -11.76 14.57 10.49
CA ILE A 125 -11.91 15.35 9.27
C ILE A 125 -12.47 16.73 9.56
N TRP A 126 -12.09 17.68 8.72
CA TRP A 126 -12.65 19.03 8.72
C TRP A 126 -12.72 19.57 7.29
N ARG A 127 -13.93 19.84 6.81
CA ARG A 127 -14.19 20.48 5.53
C ARG A 127 -14.24 21.98 5.74
N ALA A 128 -13.14 22.67 5.43
CA ALA A 128 -13.03 24.11 5.61
C ALA A 128 -13.97 24.89 4.67
N ASN A 129 -14.24 24.33 3.49
CA ASN A 129 -15.17 24.81 2.46
C ASN A 129 -15.39 23.70 1.41
N ASP A 130 -16.14 24.00 0.36
CA ASP A 130 -16.47 23.06 -0.72
C ASP A 130 -15.26 22.53 -1.49
N TYR A 131 -14.10 23.19 -1.42
CA TYR A 131 -12.88 22.85 -2.16
C TYR A 131 -11.73 22.35 -1.27
N THR A 132 -11.89 22.40 0.06
CA THR A 132 -10.79 22.13 1.00
C THR A 132 -11.21 21.19 2.10
N LEU A 133 -10.51 20.08 2.20
CA LEU A 133 -10.65 19.07 3.26
C LEU A 133 -9.33 18.95 4.02
N VAL A 134 -9.37 18.93 5.33
CA VAL A 134 -8.28 18.53 6.20
C VAL A 134 -8.63 17.17 6.79
N GLN A 135 -7.76 16.21 6.63
CA GLN A 135 -7.85 14.89 7.27
C GLN A 135 -6.68 14.73 8.22
N VAL A 136 -6.93 14.15 9.39
CA VAL A 136 -5.91 13.90 10.41
C VAL A 136 -5.99 12.43 10.81
N GLY A 137 -4.85 11.74 10.80
CA GLY A 137 -4.68 10.40 11.33
C GLY A 137 -3.33 10.31 12.02
N VAL A 138 -3.33 10.00 13.32
CA VAL A 138 -2.13 9.97 14.16
C VAL A 138 -2.15 8.72 15.04
N ASP A 139 -1.01 8.04 15.10
CA ASP A 139 -0.71 6.92 15.98
C ASP A 139 0.38 7.35 16.98
N TYR A 140 0.02 7.46 18.27
CA TYR A 140 1.01 7.62 19.34
C TYR A 140 1.52 6.26 19.78
N ARG A 141 2.84 6.06 19.74
CA ARG A 141 3.55 4.83 20.13
C ARG A 141 4.25 5.00 21.45
N ALA A 142 3.78 4.30 22.46
CA ALA A 142 4.19 4.50 23.85
C ALA A 142 5.64 4.08 24.10
N LYS A 143 6.12 2.96 23.54
CA LYS A 143 7.52 2.52 23.67
C LYS A 143 8.48 3.48 22.99
N GLN A 144 8.15 3.89 21.76
CA GLN A 144 8.96 4.82 20.98
C GLN A 144 8.84 6.25 21.46
N ASN A 145 7.81 6.57 22.25
CA ASN A 145 7.45 7.90 22.72
C ASN A 145 7.38 8.92 21.57
N LYS A 146 6.73 8.54 20.48
CA LYS A 146 6.56 9.41 19.31
C LYS A 146 5.22 9.25 18.60
N PHE A 147 4.85 10.32 17.89
CA PHE A 147 3.69 10.32 17.02
C PHE A 147 4.11 9.89 15.60
N VAL A 148 3.32 9.01 15.00
CA VAL A 148 3.43 8.58 13.60
C VAL A 148 2.19 9.08 12.88
N ASN A 149 2.39 9.96 11.90
CA ASN A 149 1.32 10.45 11.06
C ASN A 149 0.98 9.42 9.98
N TYR A 150 -0.30 9.23 9.75
CA TYR A 150 -0.83 8.51 8.60
C TYR A 150 -2.13 9.21 8.17
N ASN A 151 -2.39 9.32 6.88
CA ASN A 151 -3.54 10.08 6.36
C ASN A 151 -3.77 11.45 7.06
N THR A 152 -2.66 12.18 7.35
CA THR A 152 -2.67 13.55 7.88
C THR A 152 -2.26 14.51 6.77
N PHE A 153 -3.22 15.12 6.10
CA PHE A 153 -3.00 15.94 4.92
C PHE A 153 -4.12 16.97 4.71
N VAL A 154 -3.83 17.96 3.89
CA VAL A 154 -4.81 18.90 3.36
C VAL A 154 -5.08 18.54 1.90
N SER A 155 -6.36 18.47 1.53
CA SER A 155 -6.82 18.24 0.16
C SER A 155 -7.44 19.49 -0.43
N PHE A 156 -7.13 19.73 -1.70
CA PHE A 156 -7.77 20.74 -2.54
C PHE A 156 -8.35 20.05 -3.76
N ALA A 157 -9.66 20.19 -4.00
CA ALA A 157 -10.30 19.59 -5.17
C ALA A 157 -10.88 20.63 -6.11
N GLY A 158 -10.75 20.34 -7.40
CA GLY A 158 -11.55 20.91 -8.49
C GLY A 158 -12.61 19.88 -8.93
N ASP A 159 -13.15 20.04 -10.14
CA ASP A 159 -14.27 19.22 -10.60
C ASP A 159 -14.00 17.70 -10.59
N ASP A 160 -12.82 17.27 -11.05
CA ASP A 160 -12.47 15.85 -11.16
C ASP A 160 -11.16 15.51 -10.45
N LEU A 161 -10.34 16.50 -10.10
CA LEU A 161 -8.99 16.35 -9.60
C LEU A 161 -8.86 16.79 -8.15
N GLN A 162 -8.03 16.07 -7.41
CA GLN A 162 -7.71 16.37 -6.01
C GLN A 162 -6.20 16.39 -5.82
N LEU A 163 -5.71 17.50 -5.28
CA LEU A 163 -4.35 17.67 -4.79
C LEU A 163 -4.32 17.40 -3.29
N ASN A 164 -3.42 16.55 -2.81
CA ASN A 164 -3.20 16.29 -1.40
C ASN A 164 -1.78 16.68 -1.01
N VAL A 165 -1.60 17.29 0.15
CA VAL A 165 -0.31 17.71 0.69
C VAL A 165 -0.21 17.31 2.16
N GLY A 166 0.73 16.44 2.49
CA GLY A 166 0.96 15.93 3.84
C GLY A 166 1.29 14.43 3.85
N TYR A 167 0.88 13.75 4.90
CA TYR A 167 1.16 12.32 5.11
C TYR A 167 -0.01 11.48 4.58
N LYS A 168 -0.22 11.47 3.25
CA LYS A 168 -1.20 10.59 2.61
C LYS A 168 -0.57 9.23 2.35
N GLU A 169 -1.27 8.17 2.71
CA GLU A 169 -0.86 6.80 2.37
C GLU A 169 -1.04 6.53 0.87
N HIS A 170 -0.16 5.69 0.34
CA HIS A 170 -0.21 5.20 -1.03
C HIS A 170 -0.11 3.68 -1.03
N TRP A 171 -0.97 3.02 -1.80
CA TRP A 171 -0.97 1.59 -2.01
C TRP A 171 -1.42 1.31 -3.44
N PHE A 172 -0.51 0.89 -4.30
CA PHE A 172 -0.77 0.71 -5.72
C PHE A 172 -0.90 -0.77 -6.06
N SER A 173 -1.98 -1.39 -5.60
CA SER A 173 -2.27 -2.79 -5.87
C SER A 173 -3.71 -3.14 -5.48
N PRO A 174 -4.37 -4.07 -6.18
CA PRO A 174 -5.65 -4.64 -5.73
C PRO A 174 -5.48 -5.60 -4.56
N PHE A 175 -4.28 -6.10 -4.29
CA PHE A 175 -4.00 -7.04 -3.20
C PHE A 175 -4.27 -6.43 -1.82
N LYS A 176 -4.65 -7.28 -0.86
CA LYS A 176 -4.88 -6.87 0.53
C LYS A 176 -3.61 -6.94 1.38
N HIS A 177 -2.81 -7.96 1.15
CA HIS A 177 -1.63 -8.25 1.96
C HIS A 177 -0.31 -7.95 1.26
N SER A 178 -0.29 -7.90 -0.07
CA SER A 178 0.92 -7.95 -0.89
C SER A 178 0.93 -6.87 -1.96
N ALA A 179 1.49 -5.69 -1.71
CA ALA A 179 1.75 -4.71 -2.76
C ALA A 179 3.25 -4.69 -3.09
N GLN A 180 3.60 -4.86 -4.37
CA GLN A 180 4.99 -4.89 -4.79
C GLN A 180 5.61 -3.49 -4.81
N ILE A 181 4.88 -2.49 -5.30
CA ILE A 181 5.44 -1.16 -5.54
C ILE A 181 5.46 -0.31 -4.28
N ILE A 182 4.30 -0.11 -3.65
CA ILE A 182 4.16 0.67 -2.42
C ILE A 182 3.00 0.17 -1.58
N SER A 183 3.19 0.12 -0.26
CA SER A 183 2.22 -0.36 0.73
C SER A 183 2.25 0.51 2.00
N THR A 184 1.53 0.08 3.02
CA THR A 184 1.62 0.65 4.38
C THR A 184 2.62 -0.11 5.27
N ASN A 185 3.58 -0.83 4.71
CA ASN A 185 4.56 -1.58 5.48
C ASN A 185 5.52 -0.63 6.22
N ALA A 186 6.09 0.33 5.52
CA ALA A 186 6.87 1.40 6.11
C ALA A 186 5.98 2.53 6.66
N LYS A 187 6.55 3.44 7.45
CA LYS A 187 5.88 4.68 7.86
C LYS A 187 5.54 5.52 6.65
N THR A 188 4.40 6.20 6.73
CA THR A 188 3.98 7.15 5.72
C THR A 188 4.95 8.33 5.66
N ALA A 189 5.58 8.53 4.52
CA ALA A 189 6.41 9.69 4.26
C ALA A 189 5.55 10.90 3.83
N PRO A 190 6.00 12.14 4.08
CA PRO A 190 5.29 13.33 3.60
C PRO A 190 5.31 13.36 2.07
N SER A 191 4.17 13.67 1.47
CA SER A 191 3.99 13.66 0.02
C SER A 191 3.14 14.82 -0.48
N ILE A 192 3.30 15.11 -1.78
CA ILE A 192 2.35 15.88 -2.58
C ILE A 192 1.80 14.90 -3.61
N SER A 193 0.48 14.73 -3.68
CA SER A 193 -0.14 13.84 -4.66
C SER A 193 -1.27 14.52 -5.41
N LEU A 194 -1.38 14.20 -6.69
CA LEU A 194 -2.47 14.61 -7.57
C LEU A 194 -3.15 13.36 -8.11
N GLY A 195 -4.45 13.27 -7.94
CA GLY A 195 -5.24 12.16 -8.45
C GLY A 195 -6.68 12.56 -8.75
N MET A 196 -7.50 11.58 -9.11
CA MET A 196 -8.92 11.84 -9.34
C MET A 196 -9.70 11.79 -8.02
N VAL A 197 -10.77 12.59 -7.92
CA VAL A 197 -11.73 12.52 -6.80
C VAL A 197 -12.44 11.16 -6.81
N GLN A 198 -12.77 10.66 -7.98
CA GLN A 198 -13.31 9.33 -8.27
C GLN A 198 -12.94 8.94 -9.70
N PRO A 199 -12.94 7.65 -10.05
CA PRO A 199 -12.67 7.24 -11.43
C PRO A 199 -13.64 7.88 -12.43
N ALA A 200 -13.15 8.19 -13.64
CA ALA A 200 -13.95 8.74 -14.71
C ALA A 200 -14.89 7.66 -15.30
N HIS A 201 -16.06 7.47 -14.68
CA HIS A 201 -17.03 6.41 -15.02
C HIS A 201 -17.50 6.45 -16.48
N ASN A 202 -17.48 7.62 -17.10
CA ASN A 202 -17.86 7.81 -18.48
C ASN A 202 -16.76 7.45 -19.50
N TRP A 203 -15.55 7.21 -19.02
CA TRP A 203 -14.38 6.91 -19.83
C TRP A 203 -13.62 5.70 -19.28
N TRP A 204 -14.19 4.52 -19.45
CA TRP A 204 -13.63 3.23 -19.02
C TRP A 204 -13.18 3.19 -17.55
N ASN A 205 -13.87 3.91 -16.67
CA ASN A 205 -13.46 4.07 -15.27
C ASN A 205 -11.98 4.45 -15.13
N PHE A 206 -11.48 5.33 -16.03
CA PHE A 206 -10.10 5.79 -15.97
C PHE A 206 -9.80 6.43 -14.62
N ASP A 207 -8.67 6.07 -14.05
CA ASP A 207 -8.18 6.58 -12.79
C ASP A 207 -6.68 6.79 -12.85
N PHE A 208 -6.18 7.76 -12.10
CA PHE A 208 -4.75 7.96 -11.93
C PHE A 208 -4.42 8.58 -10.58
N GLU A 209 -3.19 8.33 -10.13
CA GLU A 209 -2.55 9.02 -9.02
C GLU A 209 -1.07 9.25 -9.34
N LEU A 210 -0.61 10.47 -9.13
CA LEU A 210 0.79 10.87 -9.19
C LEU A 210 1.20 11.37 -7.82
N TYR A 211 2.36 10.96 -7.30
CA TYR A 211 2.87 11.52 -6.06
C TYR A 211 4.38 11.76 -6.11
N TYR A 212 4.80 12.71 -5.32
CA TYR A 212 6.18 12.98 -4.97
C TYR A 212 6.32 12.99 -3.45
N SER A 213 7.36 12.37 -2.93
CA SER A 213 7.62 12.23 -1.51
C SER A 213 9.11 12.41 -1.21
N GLU A 214 9.42 12.81 0.01
CA GLU A 214 10.77 12.78 0.55
C GLU A 214 10.84 11.67 1.59
N LEU A 215 11.84 10.77 1.45
CA LEU A 215 12.12 9.71 2.42
C LEU A 215 12.81 10.30 3.65
N GLU A 216 13.29 9.48 4.55
CA GLU A 216 14.03 9.94 5.70
C GLU A 216 15.45 10.40 5.33
N HIS A 217 15.99 11.32 6.14
CA HIS A 217 17.40 11.72 6.01
C HIS A 217 18.32 10.56 6.41
N VAL A 218 19.28 10.25 5.56
CA VAL A 218 20.24 9.16 5.78
C VAL A 218 21.65 9.73 5.93
N GLU A 219 22.38 9.26 6.94
CA GLU A 219 23.77 9.59 7.17
C GLU A 219 24.68 8.63 6.42
N ASN A 220 25.54 9.16 5.54
CA ASN A 220 26.50 8.35 4.76
C ASN A 220 25.86 7.17 4.03
N GLY A 221 24.69 7.38 3.42
CA GLY A 221 23.90 6.32 2.80
C GLY A 221 23.72 6.47 1.29
N ILE A 222 24.27 7.52 0.67
CA ILE A 222 24.11 7.81 -0.77
C ILE A 222 25.46 7.78 -1.45
N LEU A 223 25.66 6.85 -2.37
CA LEU A 223 26.91 6.71 -3.12
C LEU A 223 26.97 7.73 -4.27
N TYR A 224 28.03 8.52 -4.30
CA TYR A 224 28.31 9.45 -5.40
C TYR A 224 29.82 9.64 -5.53
N GLN A 225 30.36 9.51 -6.76
CA GLN A 225 31.80 9.60 -7.08
C GLN A 225 32.67 8.69 -6.20
N GLY A 226 32.15 7.51 -5.84
CA GLY A 226 32.89 6.52 -5.02
C GLY A 226 32.90 6.82 -3.52
N GLU A 227 32.23 7.86 -3.05
CA GLU A 227 32.12 8.23 -1.63
C GLU A 227 30.67 8.17 -1.16
N LEU A 228 30.46 7.87 0.13
CA LEU A 228 29.15 7.88 0.76
C LEU A 228 28.82 9.25 1.34
N HIS A 229 27.67 9.78 1.00
CA HIS A 229 27.18 11.09 1.40
C HIS A 229 25.89 10.99 2.21
N SER A 230 25.66 12.00 3.05
CA SER A 230 24.39 12.19 3.75
C SER A 230 23.40 12.93 2.86
N GLY A 231 22.10 12.64 3.01
CA GLY A 231 21.06 13.33 2.25
C GLY A 231 19.69 12.75 2.47
N THR A 232 18.70 13.27 1.73
CA THR A 232 17.30 12.85 1.78
C THR A 232 16.88 12.33 0.40
N PRO A 233 16.82 11.01 0.19
CA PRO A 233 16.33 10.44 -1.07
C PRO A 233 14.88 10.84 -1.32
N LYS A 234 14.52 10.94 -2.58
CA LYS A 234 13.19 11.33 -3.05
C LYS A 234 12.51 10.14 -3.70
N LEU A 235 11.18 10.14 -3.68
CA LEU A 235 10.36 9.10 -4.26
C LEU A 235 9.28 9.73 -5.15
N ALA A 236 9.19 9.30 -6.39
CA ALA A 236 8.07 9.63 -7.28
C ALA A 236 7.33 8.37 -7.65
N GLY A 237 6.00 8.40 -7.57
CA GLY A 237 5.16 7.27 -7.93
C GLY A 237 4.01 7.68 -8.83
N THR A 238 3.61 6.74 -9.69
CA THR A 238 2.50 6.91 -10.61
C THR A 238 1.65 5.66 -10.67
N HIS A 239 0.35 5.88 -10.74
CA HIS A 239 -0.64 4.86 -11.00
C HIS A 239 -1.57 5.32 -12.11
N PHE A 240 -1.89 4.44 -13.06
CA PHE A 240 -2.95 4.61 -14.04
C PHE A 240 -3.75 3.33 -14.14
N SER A 241 -5.07 3.42 -14.24
CA SER A 241 -5.92 2.25 -14.47
C SER A 241 -7.12 2.56 -15.34
N ILE A 242 -7.63 1.50 -15.99
CA ILE A 242 -8.86 1.50 -16.80
C ILE A 242 -9.65 0.23 -16.57
N GLU A 243 -10.92 0.26 -16.90
CA GLU A 243 -11.84 -0.89 -16.93
C GLU A 243 -12.34 -1.11 -18.36
N PRO A 244 -11.58 -1.84 -19.21
CA PRO A 244 -11.95 -2.05 -20.60
C PRO A 244 -13.22 -2.88 -20.77
N LEU A 245 -13.51 -3.77 -19.84
CA LEU A 245 -14.75 -4.55 -19.75
C LEU A 245 -15.27 -4.49 -18.32
N SER A 246 -16.58 -4.49 -18.16
CA SER A 246 -17.20 -4.45 -16.82
C SER A 246 -16.68 -5.58 -15.92
N GLY A 247 -16.13 -5.22 -14.78
CA GLY A 247 -15.51 -6.14 -13.82
C GLY A 247 -14.09 -6.59 -14.16
N TRP A 248 -13.50 -6.09 -15.26
CA TRP A 248 -12.09 -6.33 -15.57
C TRP A 248 -11.34 -5.00 -15.62
N LYS A 249 -10.45 -4.78 -14.65
CA LYS A 249 -9.58 -3.62 -14.57
C LYS A 249 -8.12 -4.00 -14.85
N ILE A 250 -7.41 -3.06 -15.44
CA ILE A 250 -5.96 -3.14 -15.69
C ILE A 250 -5.35 -1.86 -15.15
N GLY A 251 -4.24 -1.98 -14.42
CA GLY A 251 -3.47 -0.85 -13.91
C GLY A 251 -2.00 -0.97 -14.29
N ILE A 252 -1.33 0.17 -14.37
CA ILE A 252 0.12 0.30 -14.54
C ILE A 252 0.62 1.17 -13.42
N ASN A 253 1.63 0.70 -12.72
CA ASN A 253 2.28 1.41 -11.62
C ASN A 253 3.74 1.64 -11.94
N ARG A 254 4.29 2.75 -11.47
CA ARG A 254 5.71 3.01 -11.48
C ARG A 254 6.14 3.78 -10.24
N MET A 255 7.31 3.46 -9.73
CA MET A 255 7.97 4.14 -8.63
C MET A 255 9.44 4.34 -8.96
N MET A 256 9.98 5.51 -8.60
CA MET A 256 11.36 5.88 -8.81
C MET A 256 11.91 6.50 -7.52
N GLN A 257 13.00 5.93 -6.99
CA GLN A 257 13.78 6.53 -5.91
C GLN A 257 14.97 7.24 -6.54
N PHE A 258 15.21 8.50 -6.19
CA PHE A 258 16.25 9.29 -6.83
C PHE A 258 16.81 10.39 -5.94
N GLY A 259 17.96 10.94 -6.35
CA GLY A 259 18.56 12.11 -5.76
C GLY A 259 18.99 11.94 -4.31
N GLY A 260 19.05 13.04 -3.61
CA GLY A 260 19.58 13.15 -2.25
C GLY A 260 21.09 13.43 -2.22
N GLY A 261 21.55 14.12 -1.16
CA GLY A 261 22.94 14.52 -1.03
C GLY A 261 23.43 15.33 -2.23
N PRO A 262 24.60 15.01 -2.79
CA PRO A 262 25.17 15.71 -3.93
C PRO A 262 24.58 15.29 -5.29
N ARG A 263 23.71 14.25 -5.33
CA ARG A 263 23.04 13.82 -6.57
C ARG A 263 21.88 14.76 -6.86
N GLU A 264 22.15 15.78 -7.67
CA GLU A 264 21.11 16.70 -8.13
C GLU A 264 20.34 16.06 -9.28
N VAL A 265 19.02 15.96 -9.12
CA VAL A 265 18.06 15.44 -10.11
C VAL A 265 16.96 16.46 -10.26
N ASP A 266 16.71 16.94 -11.47
CA ASP A 266 15.65 17.88 -11.74
C ASP A 266 14.37 17.17 -12.26
N ALA A 267 13.28 17.94 -12.42
CA ALA A 267 12.02 17.38 -12.89
C ALA A 267 12.09 16.89 -14.35
N GLY A 268 13.03 17.40 -15.15
CA GLY A 268 13.28 16.95 -16.52
C GLY A 268 13.88 15.56 -16.52
N ASP A 269 14.85 15.30 -15.65
CA ASP A 269 15.51 14.00 -15.50
C ASP A 269 14.50 12.93 -15.10
N VAL A 270 13.62 13.24 -14.13
CA VAL A 270 12.54 12.32 -13.70
C VAL A 270 11.56 12.05 -14.84
N PHE A 271 11.22 13.10 -15.63
CA PHE A 271 10.32 12.95 -16.78
C PHE A 271 10.97 12.11 -17.88
N ASP A 272 12.22 12.36 -18.20
CA ASP A 272 12.96 11.59 -19.21
C ASP A 272 13.12 10.12 -18.78
N ALA A 273 13.45 9.85 -17.52
CA ALA A 273 13.50 8.50 -16.97
C ALA A 273 12.14 7.77 -17.00
N PHE A 274 11.04 8.51 -16.89
CA PHE A 274 9.71 7.92 -17.00
C PHE A 274 9.43 7.33 -18.40
N PHE A 275 9.95 7.92 -19.46
CA PHE A 275 9.74 7.48 -20.83
C PHE A 275 10.91 6.66 -21.41
N ASP A 276 12.11 6.78 -20.85
CA ASP A 276 13.29 6.02 -21.22
C ASP A 276 13.97 5.41 -19.98
N PRO A 277 13.34 4.42 -19.32
CA PRO A 277 13.91 3.80 -18.13
C PRO A 277 15.27 3.14 -18.40
N ALA A 278 15.44 2.43 -19.50
CA ALA A 278 16.69 1.77 -19.80
C ALA A 278 17.87 2.75 -19.96
N GLY A 279 17.61 3.92 -20.54
CA GLY A 279 18.63 4.95 -20.73
C GLY A 279 19.08 5.64 -19.45
N ASN A 280 18.24 5.63 -18.41
CA ASN A 280 18.50 6.34 -17.16
C ASN A 280 18.81 5.44 -15.96
N ASP A 281 18.52 4.15 -16.08
CA ASP A 281 18.66 3.14 -15.03
C ASP A 281 19.87 2.21 -15.22
N ASN A 282 20.61 2.42 -16.30
CA ASN A 282 21.72 1.56 -16.67
C ASN A 282 23.00 2.38 -16.81
N SER A 283 23.99 2.09 -15.98
CA SER A 283 25.26 2.85 -15.95
C SER A 283 25.93 2.97 -17.32
N GLU A 284 25.85 1.91 -18.14
CA GLU A 284 26.49 1.93 -19.48
C GLU A 284 25.80 2.92 -20.41
N LEU A 285 24.44 3.02 -20.34
CA LEU A 285 23.65 3.92 -21.18
C LEU A 285 23.59 5.34 -20.62
N ALA A 286 23.56 5.49 -19.30
CA ALA A 286 23.58 6.78 -18.61
C ALA A 286 24.95 7.48 -18.68
N GLY A 287 25.99 6.80 -19.14
CA GLY A 287 27.34 7.35 -19.21
C GLY A 287 28.14 7.27 -17.92
N GLY A 288 27.74 6.39 -17.01
CA GLY A 288 28.43 6.03 -15.77
C GLY A 288 27.51 6.01 -14.55
N PRO A 289 27.94 5.35 -13.46
CA PRO A 289 27.11 5.14 -12.25
C PRO A 289 26.64 6.45 -11.59
N ASP A 290 27.40 7.53 -11.73
CA ASP A 290 27.05 8.82 -11.14
C ASP A 290 25.93 9.54 -11.90
N ASN A 291 25.63 9.13 -13.13
CA ASN A 291 24.60 9.71 -13.97
C ASN A 291 23.29 8.92 -13.99
N GLU A 292 23.24 7.75 -13.35
CA GLU A 292 21.97 7.05 -13.16
C GLU A 292 21.01 7.86 -12.29
N LEU A 293 19.71 7.78 -12.62
CA LEU A 293 18.68 8.47 -11.85
C LEU A 293 18.64 7.94 -10.40
N GLY A 294 18.55 6.63 -10.24
CA GLY A 294 18.37 5.95 -8.98
C GLY A 294 17.70 4.59 -9.17
N ASP A 295 16.84 4.18 -8.27
CA ASP A 295 16.14 2.90 -8.29
C ASP A 295 14.76 3.01 -8.93
N GLN A 296 14.36 2.06 -9.76
CA GLN A 296 13.12 2.13 -10.53
C GLN A 296 12.34 0.81 -10.50
N PHE A 297 11.06 0.91 -10.19
CA PHE A 297 10.12 -0.20 -10.17
C PHE A 297 8.96 0.08 -11.11
N ALA A 298 8.46 -0.94 -11.77
CA ALA A 298 7.22 -0.87 -12.51
C ALA A 298 6.41 -2.15 -12.38
N SER A 299 5.07 -2.05 -12.35
CA SER A 299 4.21 -3.22 -12.38
C SER A 299 2.97 -3.00 -13.24
N ILE A 300 2.42 -4.11 -13.73
CA ILE A 300 1.10 -4.21 -14.35
C ILE A 300 0.23 -4.97 -13.37
N THR A 301 -0.92 -4.40 -13.03
CA THR A 301 -1.92 -5.01 -12.16
C THR A 301 -3.19 -5.30 -12.93
N SER A 302 -3.93 -6.32 -12.52
CA SER A 302 -5.23 -6.63 -13.09
C SER A 302 -6.16 -7.22 -12.04
N THR A 303 -7.46 -6.93 -12.13
CA THR A 303 -8.50 -7.58 -11.33
C THR A 303 -9.67 -7.95 -12.21
N ILE A 304 -10.23 -9.16 -12.00
CA ILE A 304 -11.37 -9.68 -12.72
C ILE A 304 -12.40 -10.18 -11.71
N ASN A 305 -13.62 -9.64 -11.80
CA ASN A 305 -14.76 -10.03 -10.99
C ASN A 305 -15.76 -10.83 -11.84
N PHE A 306 -16.19 -11.97 -11.35
CA PHE A 306 -17.17 -12.84 -12.00
C PHE A 306 -17.94 -13.68 -10.98
N ASP A 307 -18.96 -14.38 -11.45
CA ASP A 307 -19.80 -15.26 -10.63
C ASP A 307 -19.85 -16.68 -11.26
N PHE A 308 -19.36 -17.68 -10.53
CA PHE A 308 -19.43 -19.10 -10.84
C PHE A 308 -20.37 -19.85 -9.90
N GLY A 309 -21.47 -19.21 -9.49
CA GLY A 309 -22.38 -19.70 -8.47
C GLY A 309 -22.07 -19.12 -7.09
N PHE A 310 -20.97 -18.43 -6.96
CA PHE A 310 -20.63 -17.51 -5.86
C PHE A 310 -19.71 -16.39 -6.40
N PRO A 311 -19.80 -15.19 -5.83
CA PRO A 311 -18.97 -14.05 -6.23
C PRO A 311 -17.48 -14.39 -6.10
N THR A 312 -16.72 -14.10 -7.14
CA THR A 312 -15.28 -14.40 -7.21
C THR A 312 -14.53 -13.23 -7.77
N GLU A 313 -13.43 -12.86 -7.14
CA GLU A 313 -12.47 -11.89 -7.62
C GLU A 313 -11.10 -12.55 -7.78
N LEU A 314 -10.52 -12.46 -8.96
CA LEU A 314 -9.13 -12.83 -9.23
C LEU A 314 -8.32 -11.58 -9.48
N TYR A 315 -7.11 -11.53 -8.96
CA TYR A 315 -6.22 -10.40 -9.16
C TYR A 315 -4.78 -10.85 -9.33
N PHE A 316 -4.04 -10.00 -10.03
CA PHE A 316 -2.71 -10.30 -10.51
C PHE A 316 -1.84 -9.04 -10.50
N GLU A 317 -0.56 -9.19 -10.17
CA GLU A 317 0.45 -8.15 -10.30
C GLU A 317 1.73 -8.78 -10.87
N TYR A 318 2.29 -8.15 -11.91
CA TYR A 318 3.54 -8.55 -12.53
C TYR A 318 4.44 -7.33 -12.66
N GLY A 319 5.59 -7.36 -12.01
CA GLY A 319 6.49 -6.22 -11.94
C GLY A 319 7.94 -6.61 -12.12
N GLY A 320 8.76 -5.58 -12.28
CA GLY A 320 10.20 -5.66 -12.30
C GLY A 320 10.80 -4.43 -11.66
N GLU A 321 11.91 -4.63 -11.03
CA GLU A 321 12.89 -3.64 -10.72
C GLU A 321 13.89 -3.70 -11.88
N ASP A 322 14.24 -2.61 -12.46
CA ASP A 322 15.11 -2.59 -13.65
C ASP A 322 14.46 -2.99 -14.99
N THR A 323 15.23 -2.72 -16.04
CA THR A 323 14.96 -3.15 -17.41
C THR A 323 15.88 -4.31 -17.81
N LYS A 324 15.36 -5.25 -18.61
CA LYS A 324 16.12 -6.36 -19.13
C LYS A 324 16.73 -6.03 -20.49
N GLU A 325 18.04 -6.33 -20.66
CA GLU A 325 18.76 -6.19 -21.94
C GLU A 325 18.64 -4.76 -22.54
N HIS A 326 18.62 -3.72 -21.69
CA HIS A 326 18.49 -2.33 -22.09
C HIS A 326 17.22 -2.00 -22.92
N GLN A 327 16.13 -2.73 -22.66
CA GLN A 327 14.88 -2.57 -23.40
C GLN A 327 13.76 -2.05 -22.51
N ASN A 328 13.26 -0.87 -22.78
CA ASN A 328 12.20 -0.17 -22.02
C ASN A 328 10.89 -0.94 -21.83
N TYR A 329 10.67 -2.01 -22.59
CA TYR A 329 9.44 -2.81 -22.55
C TYR A 329 9.63 -4.20 -21.93
N GLN A 330 10.82 -4.49 -21.39
CA GLN A 330 11.10 -5.76 -20.72
C GLN A 330 11.50 -5.50 -19.27
N PHE A 331 10.77 -6.12 -18.36
CA PHE A 331 11.11 -6.07 -16.93
C PHE A 331 12.29 -7.00 -16.63
N GLY A 332 13.26 -6.49 -15.87
CA GLY A 332 14.30 -7.25 -15.17
C GLY A 332 13.82 -7.61 -13.75
N ASN A 333 14.61 -8.44 -13.04
CA ASN A 333 14.39 -8.76 -11.63
C ASN A 333 12.93 -9.00 -11.25
N ILE A 334 12.30 -9.96 -11.91
CA ILE A 334 10.84 -10.13 -11.93
C ILE A 334 10.28 -10.49 -10.55
N ALA A 335 9.16 -9.82 -10.20
CA ALA A 335 8.24 -10.26 -9.17
C ALA A 335 6.85 -10.46 -9.76
N TYR A 336 6.11 -11.46 -9.26
CA TYR A 336 4.71 -11.63 -9.61
C TYR A 336 3.88 -12.02 -8.39
N SER A 337 2.64 -11.56 -8.38
CA SER A 337 1.65 -11.92 -7.38
C SER A 337 0.37 -12.39 -8.04
N ILE A 338 -0.25 -13.41 -7.47
CA ILE A 338 -1.58 -13.88 -7.85
C ILE A 338 -2.46 -13.96 -6.62
N GLY A 339 -3.74 -13.64 -6.76
CA GLY A 339 -4.68 -13.69 -5.65
C GLY A 339 -6.07 -14.06 -6.09
N ALA A 340 -6.83 -14.59 -5.14
CA ALA A 340 -8.24 -14.89 -5.27
C ALA A 340 -8.99 -14.49 -4.00
N PHE A 341 -10.13 -13.85 -4.17
CA PHE A 341 -11.03 -13.53 -3.06
C PHE A 341 -12.43 -14.05 -3.36
N PHE A 342 -12.97 -14.77 -2.42
CA PHE A 342 -14.31 -15.34 -2.41
C PHE A 342 -15.07 -14.71 -1.24
N PRO A 343 -15.75 -13.57 -1.46
CA PRO A 343 -16.39 -12.79 -0.38
C PRO A 343 -17.52 -13.53 0.30
N GLN A 344 -18.10 -14.51 -0.38
CA GLN A 344 -19.27 -15.28 0.07
C GLN A 344 -19.22 -16.72 -0.45
N ILE A 345 -18.34 -17.56 0.11
CA ILE A 345 -18.40 -19.02 -0.11
C ILE A 345 -19.67 -19.56 0.51
N THR A 346 -20.06 -19.02 1.67
CA THR A 346 -21.36 -19.11 2.31
C THR A 346 -21.81 -17.71 2.72
N ASP A 347 -23.02 -17.56 3.23
CA ASP A 347 -23.52 -16.27 3.71
C ASP A 347 -22.65 -15.63 4.80
N THR A 348 -21.83 -16.42 5.48
CA THR A 348 -21.01 -16.00 6.62
C THR A 348 -19.52 -16.22 6.47
N VAL A 349 -19.07 -16.90 5.41
CA VAL A 349 -17.66 -17.29 5.23
C VAL A 349 -17.09 -16.69 3.96
N ALA A 350 -15.97 -15.99 4.11
CA ALA A 350 -15.14 -15.52 3.02
C ALA A 350 -13.76 -16.16 3.07
N LEU A 351 -13.13 -16.32 1.92
CA LEU A 351 -11.78 -16.87 1.76
C LEU A 351 -10.97 -15.98 0.83
N ARG A 352 -9.75 -15.68 1.25
CA ARG A 352 -8.75 -14.99 0.42
C ARG A 352 -7.46 -15.79 0.39
N TYR A 353 -6.87 -15.86 -0.78
CA TYR A 353 -5.54 -16.43 -0.96
C TYR A 353 -4.69 -15.48 -1.81
N GLU A 354 -3.47 -15.22 -1.35
CA GLU A 354 -2.48 -14.41 -2.07
C GLU A 354 -1.14 -15.14 -2.08
N HIS A 355 -0.50 -15.14 -3.23
CA HIS A 355 0.85 -15.66 -3.44
C HIS A 355 1.71 -14.63 -4.14
N THR A 356 2.93 -14.42 -3.64
CA THR A 356 3.94 -13.58 -4.29
C THR A 356 5.24 -14.37 -4.43
N ASN A 357 5.86 -14.25 -5.60
CA ASN A 357 7.24 -14.68 -5.84
C ASN A 357 8.05 -13.44 -6.23
N MET A 358 9.16 -13.19 -5.54
CA MET A 358 9.94 -11.98 -5.67
C MET A 358 11.42 -12.32 -5.86
N HIS A 359 12.06 -11.66 -6.81
CA HIS A 359 13.50 -11.76 -7.05
C HIS A 359 14.31 -11.14 -5.89
N SER A 360 15.60 -11.50 -5.79
CA SER A 360 16.48 -11.06 -4.70
C SER A 360 16.80 -9.57 -4.68
N LEU A 361 16.80 -8.91 -5.83
CA LEU A 361 17.27 -7.53 -5.92
C LEU A 361 16.22 -6.46 -5.60
N TRP A 362 14.99 -6.84 -5.29
CA TRP A 362 13.93 -5.88 -4.97
C TRP A 362 14.24 -5.07 -3.71
N TYR A 363 14.05 -3.73 -3.85
CA TYR A 363 14.27 -2.70 -2.83
C TYR A 363 15.74 -2.51 -2.42
N GLU A 364 16.65 -2.94 -3.24
CA GLU A 364 18.08 -2.70 -3.13
C GLU A 364 18.57 -1.85 -4.28
N ASN A 365 19.49 -0.97 -4.00
CA ASN A 365 20.16 -0.24 -5.05
C ASN A 365 21.57 0.13 -4.60
N TYR A 366 22.57 -0.02 -5.47
CA TYR A 366 23.96 0.31 -5.13
C TYR A 366 24.18 1.80 -4.84
N ILE A 367 23.29 2.68 -5.33
CA ILE A 367 23.33 4.12 -5.02
C ILE A 367 22.91 4.35 -3.56
N TYR A 368 22.05 3.49 -3.00
CA TYR A 368 21.54 3.57 -1.62
C TYR A 368 21.91 2.31 -0.83
N PRO A 369 23.21 1.96 -0.72
CA PRO A 369 23.66 0.62 -0.32
C PRO A 369 23.29 0.21 1.11
N THR A 370 22.93 1.17 1.97
CA THR A 370 22.63 0.90 3.38
C THR A 370 21.11 0.80 3.63
N PHE A 371 20.32 1.52 2.86
CA PHE A 371 18.90 1.73 3.16
C PHE A 371 17.98 1.19 2.07
N GLY A 372 18.41 1.22 0.79
CA GLY A 372 17.54 0.90 -0.33
C GLY A 372 16.24 1.71 -0.29
N ASN A 373 15.12 1.08 -0.61
CA ASN A 373 13.78 1.67 -0.53
C ASN A 373 13.11 1.40 0.82
N THR A 374 13.64 2.01 1.89
CA THR A 374 13.10 1.85 3.26
C THR A 374 12.82 3.18 3.95
N VAL A 375 11.96 3.14 4.97
CA VAL A 375 11.76 4.21 5.96
C VAL A 375 11.82 3.59 7.36
N ASP A 376 12.69 4.10 8.23
CA ASP A 376 12.99 3.54 9.57
C ASP A 376 13.35 2.03 9.48
N GLY A 377 14.02 1.60 8.41
CA GLY A 377 14.41 0.20 8.19
C GLY A 377 13.26 -0.75 7.78
N PHE A 378 12.08 -0.22 7.41
CA PHE A 378 10.98 -0.98 6.83
C PHE A 378 10.89 -0.70 5.34
N VAL A 379 10.75 -1.74 4.51
CA VAL A 379 10.59 -1.61 3.06
C VAL A 379 9.28 -0.89 2.74
N VAL A 380 9.31 0.00 1.74
CA VAL A 380 8.11 0.74 1.33
C VAL A 380 7.06 -0.11 0.61
N GLY A 381 7.45 -1.28 0.08
CA GLY A 381 6.59 -2.19 -0.66
C GLY A 381 6.25 -3.48 0.11
N HIS A 382 6.64 -4.63 -0.43
CA HIS A 382 6.23 -5.94 0.06
C HIS A 382 6.90 -6.33 1.39
N PHE A 383 6.13 -6.67 2.40
CA PHE A 383 6.58 -6.97 3.77
C PHE A 383 7.61 -8.11 3.88
N ALA A 384 7.58 -9.09 2.96
CA ALA A 384 8.54 -10.19 3.01
C ALA A 384 9.98 -9.74 2.77
N ALA A 385 10.17 -8.61 2.11
CA ALA A 385 11.50 -8.03 1.90
C ALA A 385 12.13 -7.45 3.19
N ASP A 386 11.37 -7.32 4.26
CA ASP A 386 11.92 -6.98 5.60
C ASP A 386 12.65 -8.13 6.28
N GLN A 387 12.49 -9.36 5.80
CA GLN A 387 13.07 -10.58 6.37
C GLN A 387 14.50 -10.80 5.85
N ARG A 388 15.44 -9.92 6.26
CA ARG A 388 16.83 -9.88 5.78
C ARG A 388 17.81 -9.75 6.92
N TYR A 389 18.99 -10.36 6.78
CA TYR A 389 20.06 -10.19 7.77
C TYR A 389 20.78 -8.84 7.64
N PHE A 390 21.05 -8.37 6.42
CA PHE A 390 21.96 -7.26 6.15
C PHE A 390 21.38 -6.15 5.25
N GLY A 391 20.10 -6.11 5.04
CA GLY A 391 19.47 -5.10 4.21
C GLY A 391 19.49 -5.40 2.71
N ASP A 392 20.13 -6.47 2.30
CA ASP A 392 20.19 -6.95 0.94
C ASP A 392 19.08 -7.95 0.63
N GLY A 393 18.67 -7.96 -0.62
CA GLY A 393 17.54 -8.72 -1.08
C GLY A 393 17.76 -10.21 -1.07
N VAL A 394 16.72 -10.93 -0.72
CA VAL A 394 16.70 -12.38 -0.77
C VAL A 394 15.47 -12.81 -1.57
N PRO A 395 15.63 -13.74 -2.56
CA PRO A 395 14.47 -14.27 -3.26
C PRO A 395 13.46 -14.82 -2.27
N SER A 396 12.20 -14.46 -2.41
CA SER A 396 11.17 -14.90 -1.47
C SER A 396 9.92 -15.37 -2.18
N GLN A 397 9.31 -16.41 -1.63
CA GLN A 397 7.96 -16.86 -1.98
C GLN A 397 7.08 -16.70 -0.76
N THR A 398 5.94 -16.04 -0.92
CA THR A 398 4.97 -15.85 0.16
C THR A 398 3.64 -16.47 -0.20
N HIS A 399 2.97 -17.02 0.80
CA HIS A 399 1.58 -17.48 0.71
C HIS A 399 0.83 -16.89 1.88
N VAL A 400 -0.29 -16.23 1.62
CA VAL A 400 -1.21 -15.74 2.64
C VAL A 400 -2.57 -16.33 2.39
N LEU A 401 -3.09 -17.07 3.36
CA LEU A 401 -4.45 -17.62 3.36
C LEU A 401 -5.24 -16.98 4.50
N GLU A 402 -6.33 -16.29 4.17
CA GLU A 402 -7.21 -15.63 5.13
C GLU A 402 -8.61 -16.23 5.05
N LEU A 403 -9.09 -16.75 6.17
CA LEU A 403 -10.45 -17.21 6.35
C LEU A 403 -11.18 -16.23 7.26
N SER A 404 -12.26 -15.63 6.77
CA SER A 404 -13.11 -14.73 7.54
C SER A 404 -14.45 -15.37 7.84
N TYR A 405 -14.89 -15.31 9.09
CA TYR A 405 -16.20 -15.78 9.54
C TYR A 405 -16.97 -14.61 10.13
N LEU A 406 -18.01 -14.19 9.43
CA LEU A 406 -18.92 -13.13 9.84
C LEU A 406 -20.03 -13.74 10.73
N GLU A 407 -19.79 -13.79 12.04
CA GLU A 407 -20.76 -14.25 13.01
C GLU A 407 -22.05 -13.40 12.97
N SER A 408 -21.86 -12.09 12.75
CA SER A 408 -22.91 -11.10 12.50
C SER A 408 -22.30 -9.86 11.84
N LEU A 409 -23.13 -8.91 11.39
CA LEU A 409 -22.64 -7.61 10.89
C LEU A 409 -21.87 -6.77 11.95
N SER A 410 -21.88 -7.22 13.22
CA SER A 410 -21.17 -6.59 14.34
C SER A 410 -20.07 -7.48 14.93
N SER A 411 -19.81 -8.67 14.37
CA SER A 411 -18.79 -9.59 14.89
C SER A 411 -18.12 -10.36 13.75
N LEU A 412 -16.81 -10.18 13.62
CA LEU A 412 -15.95 -10.80 12.61
C LEU A 412 -14.83 -11.59 13.29
N TRP A 413 -14.64 -12.83 12.87
CA TRP A 413 -13.46 -13.63 13.14
C TRP A 413 -12.61 -13.75 11.89
N VAL A 414 -11.29 -13.62 12.04
CA VAL A 414 -10.34 -13.81 10.94
C VAL A 414 -9.23 -14.74 11.41
N ALA A 415 -9.00 -15.81 10.64
CA ALA A 415 -7.83 -16.67 10.77
C ALA A 415 -6.94 -16.45 9.54
N LYS A 416 -5.70 -16.00 9.75
CA LYS A 416 -4.73 -15.74 8.70
C LYS A 416 -3.51 -16.61 8.89
N LEU A 417 -3.13 -17.36 7.86
CA LEU A 417 -1.92 -18.16 7.77
C LEU A 417 -0.98 -17.52 6.75
N THR A 418 0.21 -17.14 7.18
CA THR A 418 1.26 -16.60 6.32
C THR A 418 2.43 -17.56 6.30
N SER A 419 2.96 -17.87 5.11
CA SER A 419 4.21 -18.59 4.93
C SER A 419 5.15 -17.78 4.08
N ILE A 420 6.42 -17.73 4.49
CA ILE A 420 7.51 -17.09 3.73
C ILE A 420 8.60 -18.13 3.56
N LYS A 421 9.01 -18.36 2.31
CA LYS A 421 10.13 -19.22 1.96
C LYS A 421 11.14 -18.42 1.17
N ASN A 422 12.35 -18.33 1.70
CA ASN A 422 13.49 -17.80 0.98
C ASN A 422 14.20 -18.93 0.23
N GLU A 423 15.01 -18.59 -0.78
CA GLU A 423 15.75 -19.62 -1.51
C GLU A 423 16.78 -20.28 -0.59
N SER A 424 16.69 -21.59 -0.43
CA SER A 424 17.53 -22.37 0.50
C SER A 424 19.03 -22.36 0.15
N ASN A 425 19.39 -22.00 -1.07
CA ASN A 425 20.76 -21.96 -1.57
C ASN A 425 21.35 -20.54 -1.62
N TYR A 426 20.61 -19.54 -1.12
CA TYR A 426 21.11 -18.19 -1.06
C TYR A 426 22.00 -18.04 0.18
N HIS A 427 23.31 -18.26 -0.02
CA HIS A 427 24.30 -18.11 1.05
C HIS A 427 24.76 -16.66 1.08
N TYR A 428 24.51 -16.04 2.20
CA TYR A 428 25.03 -14.73 2.48
C TYR A 428 26.40 -14.88 3.15
N ASP A 429 27.46 -14.55 2.46
CA ASP A 429 28.83 -14.58 3.00
C ASP A 429 29.37 -13.14 3.13
N ILE A 430 28.98 -12.45 4.20
CA ILE A 430 29.61 -11.21 4.61
C ILE A 430 30.55 -11.47 5.76
N GLY A 431 31.83 -11.29 5.57
CA GLY A 431 32.85 -11.38 6.61
C GLY A 431 33.04 -12.78 7.19
N GLY A 432 32.74 -13.84 6.41
CA GLY A 432 32.92 -15.24 6.83
C GLY A 432 31.74 -15.80 7.62
N TYR A 433 30.59 -15.14 7.64
CA TYR A 433 29.34 -15.67 8.22
C TYR A 433 28.41 -16.12 7.08
N SER A 434 28.25 -17.44 6.96
CA SER A 434 27.22 -18.05 6.12
C SER A 434 25.95 -18.19 6.98
N LYS A 435 24.81 -17.63 6.54
CA LYS A 435 23.51 -17.81 7.17
C LYS A 435 22.54 -18.39 6.16
N GLU A 436 21.86 -19.47 6.56
CA GLU A 436 20.77 -20.05 5.79
C GLU A 436 19.44 -19.50 6.32
N TYR A 437 18.49 -19.26 5.41
CA TYR A 437 17.14 -18.89 5.76
C TYR A 437 16.29 -20.15 5.91
N GLU A 438 15.44 -20.17 6.93
CA GLU A 438 14.44 -21.20 7.13
C GLU A 438 13.11 -20.79 6.50
N SER A 439 12.12 -21.68 6.48
CA SER A 439 10.77 -21.36 6.06
C SER A 439 9.98 -20.81 7.23
N ALA A 440 9.53 -19.55 7.12
CA ALA A 440 8.68 -18.95 8.14
C ALA A 440 7.23 -19.40 7.99
N ILE A 441 6.55 -19.51 9.14
CA ILE A 441 5.11 -19.73 9.21
C ILE A 441 4.52 -18.89 10.35
N GLU A 442 3.43 -18.17 10.06
CA GLU A 442 2.70 -17.35 11.03
C GLU A 442 1.21 -17.69 11.00
N LEU A 443 0.64 -17.93 12.16
CA LEU A 443 -0.81 -18.02 12.35
C LEU A 443 -1.28 -16.83 13.18
N GLN A 444 -2.22 -16.06 12.64
CA GLN A 444 -2.90 -14.98 13.31
C GLN A 444 -4.39 -15.31 13.45
N LEU A 445 -4.91 -15.16 14.65
CA LEU A 445 -6.34 -15.28 14.93
C LEU A 445 -6.83 -13.98 15.56
N SER A 446 -7.81 -13.34 14.93
CA SER A 446 -8.39 -12.09 15.42
C SER A 446 -9.91 -12.17 15.52
N ASN A 447 -10.45 -11.45 16.50
CA ASN A 447 -11.88 -11.18 16.64
C ASN A 447 -12.11 -9.69 16.79
N THR A 448 -12.97 -9.15 15.93
CA THR A 448 -13.45 -7.76 16.02
C THR A 448 -14.93 -7.79 16.33
N ARG A 449 -15.32 -7.13 17.41
CA ARG A 449 -16.72 -7.11 17.89
C ARG A 449 -17.16 -5.70 18.22
N GLN A 450 -18.28 -5.27 17.68
CA GLN A 450 -18.91 -4.02 18.06
C GLN A 450 -19.76 -4.23 19.32
N LEU A 451 -19.47 -3.43 20.34
CA LEU A 451 -20.14 -3.41 21.65
C LEU A 451 -20.75 -2.02 21.86
N ASN A 452 -22.00 -1.83 21.46
CA ASN A 452 -22.68 -0.52 21.41
C ASN A 452 -21.90 0.48 20.52
N GLU A 453 -21.36 1.55 21.10
CA GLU A 453 -20.59 2.59 20.41
C GLU A 453 -19.10 2.26 20.32
N HIS A 454 -18.64 1.16 20.93
CA HIS A 454 -17.24 0.76 20.96
C HIS A 454 -16.99 -0.46 20.08
N THR A 455 -15.82 -0.55 19.51
CA THR A 455 -15.35 -1.75 18.83
C THR A 455 -14.18 -2.32 19.63
N LEU A 456 -14.30 -3.58 20.01
CA LEU A 456 -13.22 -4.36 20.64
C LEU A 456 -12.57 -5.24 19.58
N GLU A 457 -11.25 -5.17 19.48
CA GLU A 457 -10.45 -6.06 18.64
C GLU A 457 -9.44 -6.80 19.52
N THR A 458 -9.34 -8.12 19.33
CA THR A 458 -8.36 -8.97 19.98
C THR A 458 -7.63 -9.80 18.94
N THR A 459 -6.30 -9.79 18.97
CA THR A 459 -5.49 -10.53 18.00
C THR A 459 -4.41 -11.32 18.73
N LEU A 460 -4.35 -12.62 18.45
CA LEU A 460 -3.27 -13.52 18.86
C LEU A 460 -2.47 -13.91 17.62
N THR A 461 -1.15 -13.75 17.69
CA THR A 461 -0.23 -14.19 16.65
C THR A 461 0.81 -15.13 17.24
N TYR A 462 1.08 -16.22 16.53
CA TYR A 462 2.13 -17.18 16.83
C TYR A 462 2.83 -17.58 15.54
N GLY A 463 4.15 -17.67 15.55
CA GLY A 463 4.89 -18.06 14.37
C GLY A 463 6.35 -18.42 14.64
N GLU A 464 6.98 -18.89 13.57
CA GLU A 464 8.42 -19.06 13.43
C GLU A 464 8.87 -18.25 12.20
N ASP A 465 9.95 -17.51 12.34
CA ASP A 465 10.45 -16.65 11.28
C ASP A 465 11.49 -17.34 10.38
N VAL A 466 11.94 -16.63 9.35
CA VAL A 466 12.97 -17.12 8.41
C VAL A 466 14.35 -17.32 9.06
N PHE A 467 14.52 -16.95 10.31
CA PHE A 467 15.76 -17.16 11.08
C PHE A 467 15.65 -18.32 12.08
N GLY A 468 14.50 -19.06 12.07
CA GLY A 468 14.22 -20.17 12.99
C GLY A 468 13.83 -19.74 14.41
N GLU A 469 13.42 -18.45 14.58
CA GLU A 469 13.04 -17.93 15.89
C GLU A 469 11.52 -17.95 16.08
N ASN A 470 11.06 -18.60 17.14
CA ASN A 470 9.65 -18.60 17.52
C ASN A 470 9.26 -17.26 18.16
N TYR A 471 8.06 -16.79 17.87
CA TYR A 471 7.52 -15.56 18.41
C TYR A 471 6.02 -15.67 18.71
N THR A 472 5.56 -14.86 19.65
CA THR A 472 4.14 -14.77 20.01
C THR A 472 3.83 -13.38 20.50
N TRP A 473 2.70 -12.83 20.07
CA TRP A 473 2.14 -11.63 20.71
C TRP A 473 0.62 -11.67 20.78
N LEU A 474 0.10 -10.99 21.79
CA LEU A 474 -1.32 -10.76 21.99
C LEU A 474 -1.59 -9.26 21.99
N SER A 475 -2.57 -8.80 21.22
CA SER A 475 -3.01 -7.42 21.26
C SER A 475 -4.50 -7.31 21.54
N VAL A 476 -4.88 -6.23 22.23
CA VAL A 476 -6.26 -5.84 22.49
C VAL A 476 -6.40 -4.37 22.17
N ALA A 477 -7.37 -4.02 21.34
CA ALA A 477 -7.67 -2.64 20.99
C ALA A 477 -9.15 -2.32 21.26
N VAL A 478 -9.41 -1.08 21.66
CA VAL A 478 -10.76 -0.51 21.82
C VAL A 478 -10.83 0.77 21.03
N TYR A 479 -11.86 0.89 20.21
CA TYR A 479 -12.13 2.06 19.37
C TYR A 479 -13.53 2.60 19.63
N TRP A 480 -13.73 3.93 19.44
CA TRP A 480 -15.02 4.61 19.49
C TRP A 480 -15.06 5.81 18.55
#